data_f5846f478a4c52ac097c8e40d03a6e35
#
_entry.id   f5846f478a4c52ac097c8e40d03a6e35
#
_cell.length_a   1.000
_cell.length_b   1.000
_cell.length_c   1.000
_cell.angle_alpha   90.00
_cell.angle_beta   90.00
_cell.angle_gamma   90.00
#
_symmetry.space_group_name_H-M   'P 1'
#
loop_
_entity.id
_entity.type
_entity.pdbx_description
1 polymer ?
#
loop_
_entity_poly.entity_id
_entity_poly.type
_entity_poly.pdbx_seq_one_letter_code
_entity_poly.pdbx_strand_id
1 'polypeptide(L)'
;MPLSKRIIPCLDVDNGRVVKGIKFRGVKDAGDPVELAKKYSDQGADELVFLDITASKQDREIMKSMVKKVASVIDIPFTVGGGIKTLADAREILLNGADKVSINTASVKNPELVKELMKIFGRQCIVVAIDVKRNYETDDKHTTTSGPDKDYYFEVMIYGGSKGTGIDAIQWAKKVEELGAGEILLTSIDADGTKNGYDIELTNTICNNVRIPVIASGGCGSSEHMVEVFNKTDVDAVLAASIFHYDKLTLEKVKKNLAQKGIQTRL
;
A
#
# COMPACT_ATOMS: atom_id res chain seq x y z
N MET A 1 1.68 11.25 23.88
CA MET A 1 0.63 10.28 23.48
C MET A 1 1.14 9.51 22.28
N PRO A 2 1.01 8.19 22.20
CA PRO A 2 1.33 7.46 20.99
C PRO A 2 0.40 7.92 19.85
N LEU A 3 0.91 7.90 18.60
CA LEU A 3 0.13 8.24 17.41
C LEU A 3 -0.93 7.16 17.17
N SER A 4 -2.12 7.58 16.75
CA SER A 4 -3.19 6.64 16.38
C SER A 4 -2.78 5.81 15.15
N LYS A 5 -3.02 4.52 15.20
CA LYS A 5 -2.83 3.62 14.08
C LYS A 5 -3.92 3.86 13.02
N ARG A 6 -3.55 3.80 11.73
CA ARG A 6 -4.46 4.07 10.61
C ARG A 6 -4.96 2.77 9.99
N ILE A 7 -6.25 2.74 9.67
CA ILE A 7 -6.90 1.64 8.96
C ILE A 7 -7.29 2.15 7.58
N ILE A 8 -6.69 1.57 6.55
CA ILE A 8 -6.71 2.08 5.18
C ILE A 8 -7.40 1.06 4.25
N PRO A 9 -8.63 1.30 3.79
CA PRO A 9 -9.19 0.54 2.68
C PRO A 9 -8.42 0.77 1.39
N CYS A 10 -8.27 -0.29 0.57
CA CYS A 10 -7.69 -0.22 -0.76
C CYS A 10 -8.74 -0.55 -1.82
N LEU A 11 -8.81 0.25 -2.87
CA LEU A 11 -9.60 0.03 -4.08
C LEU A 11 -8.67 -0.28 -5.25
N ASP A 12 -8.60 -1.55 -5.65
CA ASP A 12 -7.95 -1.94 -6.90
C ASP A 12 -8.90 -1.63 -8.06
N VAL A 13 -8.46 -0.82 -9.03
CA VAL A 13 -9.32 -0.36 -10.13
C VAL A 13 -8.82 -0.86 -11.46
N ASP A 14 -9.74 -1.43 -12.22
CA ASP A 14 -9.55 -1.87 -13.60
C ASP A 14 -10.66 -1.31 -14.47
N ASN A 15 -10.30 -0.60 -15.56
CA ASN A 15 -11.25 -0.01 -16.51
C ASN A 15 -12.40 0.78 -15.85
N GLY A 16 -12.10 1.54 -14.79
CA GLY A 16 -13.10 2.37 -14.13
C GLY A 16 -14.01 1.65 -13.13
N ARG A 17 -13.75 0.39 -12.81
CA ARG A 17 -14.49 -0.40 -11.82
C ARG A 17 -13.57 -0.90 -10.74
N VAL A 18 -14.07 -0.94 -9.51
CA VAL A 18 -13.34 -1.61 -8.43
C VAL A 18 -13.41 -3.11 -8.67
N VAL A 19 -12.26 -3.73 -8.57
CA VAL A 19 -12.11 -5.14 -8.85
C VAL A 19 -11.40 -5.85 -7.71
N LYS A 20 -11.65 -7.14 -7.56
CA LYS A 20 -10.91 -7.99 -6.63
C LYS A 20 -10.50 -9.29 -7.29
N GLY A 21 -9.21 -9.55 -7.28
CA GLY A 21 -8.60 -10.80 -7.71
C GLY A 21 -7.74 -11.40 -6.60
N ILE A 22 -7.36 -12.68 -6.76
CA ILE A 22 -6.32 -13.31 -5.96
C ILE A 22 -5.02 -13.19 -6.77
N LYS A 23 -4.00 -12.53 -6.22
CA LYS A 23 -2.73 -12.26 -6.92
C LYS A 23 -2.96 -11.66 -8.32
N PHE A 24 -3.87 -10.68 -8.43
CA PHE A 24 -4.26 -10.02 -9.68
C PHE A 24 -4.79 -10.95 -10.79
N ARG A 25 -5.28 -12.16 -10.43
CA ARG A 25 -5.91 -13.11 -11.35
C ARG A 25 -7.35 -13.39 -10.95
N GLY A 26 -8.20 -13.72 -11.95
CA GLY A 26 -9.60 -14.04 -11.70
C GLY A 26 -10.42 -12.87 -11.14
N VAL A 27 -10.23 -11.70 -11.69
CA VAL A 27 -10.79 -10.41 -11.24
C VAL A 27 -12.31 -10.43 -11.27
N LYS A 28 -12.96 -10.12 -10.15
CA LYS A 28 -14.42 -9.94 -10.05
C LYS A 28 -14.72 -8.47 -9.78
N ASP A 29 -15.76 -7.94 -10.41
CA ASP A 29 -16.28 -6.59 -10.13
C ASP A 29 -16.75 -6.50 -8.67
N ALA A 30 -16.30 -5.49 -7.96
CA ALA A 30 -16.63 -5.22 -6.56
C ALA A 30 -17.47 -3.94 -6.38
N GLY A 31 -17.71 -3.16 -7.46
CA GLY A 31 -18.60 -2.01 -7.44
C GLY A 31 -18.06 -0.73 -8.07
N ASP A 32 -18.83 0.35 -7.88
CA ASP A 32 -18.43 1.69 -8.31
C ASP A 32 -17.40 2.29 -7.32
N PRO A 33 -16.27 2.80 -7.80
CA PRO A 33 -15.21 3.35 -6.95
C PRO A 33 -15.63 4.59 -6.16
N VAL A 34 -16.52 5.44 -6.69
CA VAL A 34 -16.98 6.65 -6.01
C VAL A 34 -17.93 6.30 -4.86
N GLU A 35 -18.84 5.34 -5.09
CA GLU A 35 -19.75 4.85 -4.06
C GLU A 35 -19.00 4.15 -2.92
N LEU A 36 -18.01 3.31 -3.25
CA LEU A 36 -17.20 2.61 -2.26
C LEU A 36 -16.30 3.58 -1.48
N ALA A 37 -15.70 4.57 -2.14
CA ALA A 37 -14.90 5.59 -1.49
C ALA A 37 -15.71 6.39 -0.47
N LYS A 38 -16.90 6.87 -0.88
CA LYS A 38 -17.82 7.57 0.03
C LYS A 38 -18.22 6.68 1.19
N LYS A 39 -18.60 5.43 0.94
CA LYS A 39 -18.96 4.46 1.99
C LYS A 39 -17.84 4.28 3.01
N TYR A 40 -16.58 4.15 2.58
CA TYR A 40 -15.47 3.98 3.51
C TYR A 40 -15.13 5.26 4.28
N SER A 41 -15.23 6.42 3.64
CA SER A 41 -15.11 7.71 4.33
C SER A 41 -16.19 7.84 5.41
N ASP A 42 -17.47 7.61 5.08
CA ASP A 42 -18.60 7.65 6.01
C ASP A 42 -18.47 6.61 7.15
N GLN A 43 -17.81 5.49 6.94
CA GLN A 43 -17.53 4.47 7.95
C GLN A 43 -16.29 4.76 8.81
N GLY A 44 -15.64 5.92 8.61
CA GLY A 44 -14.51 6.36 9.40
C GLY A 44 -13.16 5.73 9.01
N ALA A 45 -12.91 5.47 7.73
CA ALA A 45 -11.56 5.17 7.25
C ALA A 45 -10.60 6.31 7.62
N ASP A 46 -9.35 5.97 7.94
CA ASP A 46 -8.35 6.99 8.27
C ASP A 46 -7.68 7.59 7.02
N GLU A 47 -7.67 6.85 5.93
CA GLU A 47 -7.14 7.20 4.62
C GLU A 47 -7.74 6.24 3.59
N LEU A 48 -7.74 6.60 2.31
CA LEU A 48 -8.12 5.74 1.20
C LEU A 48 -6.94 5.57 0.24
N VAL A 49 -6.68 4.34 -0.18
CA VAL A 49 -5.72 4.04 -1.25
C VAL A 49 -6.45 3.52 -2.48
N PHE A 50 -6.06 4.03 -3.62
CA PHE A 50 -6.60 3.72 -4.93
C PHE A 50 -5.45 3.24 -5.84
N LEU A 51 -5.53 2.02 -6.33
CA LEU A 51 -4.49 1.45 -7.19
C LEU A 51 -5.06 1.15 -8.57
N ASP A 52 -4.60 1.91 -9.57
CA ASP A 52 -4.86 1.60 -10.97
C ASP A 52 -3.99 0.40 -11.38
N ILE A 53 -4.65 -0.70 -11.67
CA ILE A 53 -3.99 -1.93 -12.13
C ILE A 53 -4.02 -2.06 -13.66
N THR A 54 -4.56 -1.07 -14.38
CA THR A 54 -4.59 -1.01 -15.84
C THR A 54 -3.32 -0.37 -16.42
N ALA A 55 -2.96 -0.72 -17.64
CA ALA A 55 -1.67 -0.35 -18.21
C ALA A 55 -1.75 0.56 -19.45
N SER A 56 -2.94 0.93 -19.96
CA SER A 56 -3.08 1.63 -21.23
C SER A 56 -3.14 3.15 -21.11
N LYS A 57 -2.92 3.87 -22.24
CA LYS A 57 -3.02 5.34 -22.26
C LYS A 57 -4.48 5.84 -22.15
N GLN A 58 -5.42 5.05 -22.63
CA GLN A 58 -6.84 5.41 -22.62
C GLN A 58 -7.40 5.37 -21.20
N ASP A 59 -6.83 4.50 -20.35
CA ASP A 59 -7.23 4.33 -18.96
C ASP A 59 -6.80 5.52 -18.08
N ARG A 60 -5.78 6.30 -18.49
CA ARG A 60 -5.34 7.49 -17.74
C ARG A 60 -6.39 8.60 -17.68
N GLU A 61 -7.12 8.86 -18.75
CA GLU A 61 -8.18 9.89 -18.74
C GLU A 61 -9.35 9.45 -17.86
N ILE A 62 -9.69 8.15 -17.91
CA ILE A 62 -10.69 7.54 -17.04
C ILE A 62 -10.25 7.69 -15.58
N MET A 63 -8.97 7.39 -15.29
CA MET A 63 -8.41 7.49 -13.94
C MET A 63 -8.44 8.94 -13.41
N LYS A 64 -8.04 9.94 -14.19
CA LYS A 64 -8.09 11.36 -13.79
C LYS A 64 -9.51 11.80 -13.43
N SER A 65 -10.47 11.49 -14.31
CA SER A 65 -11.89 11.79 -14.08
C SER A 65 -12.38 11.14 -12.78
N MET A 66 -11.96 9.90 -12.52
CA MET A 66 -12.33 9.15 -11.35
C MET A 66 -11.71 9.70 -10.06
N VAL A 67 -10.42 10.02 -10.07
CA VAL A 67 -9.72 10.68 -8.95
C VAL A 67 -10.47 11.95 -8.55
N LYS A 68 -10.84 12.79 -9.52
CA LYS A 68 -11.62 14.01 -9.26
C LYS A 68 -12.98 13.72 -8.63
N LYS A 69 -13.71 12.70 -9.12
CA LYS A 69 -15.01 12.32 -8.57
C LYS A 69 -14.87 11.75 -7.15
N VAL A 70 -13.90 10.88 -6.91
CA VAL A 70 -13.62 10.33 -5.57
C VAL A 70 -13.28 11.45 -4.61
N ALA A 71 -12.31 12.31 -4.94
CA ALA A 71 -11.90 13.45 -4.11
C ALA A 71 -13.06 14.41 -3.76
N SER A 72 -14.10 14.49 -4.59
CA SER A 72 -15.26 15.35 -4.33
C SER A 72 -16.27 14.78 -3.32
N VAL A 73 -16.13 13.50 -2.92
CA VAL A 73 -17.10 12.82 -2.05
C VAL A 73 -16.51 12.26 -0.75
N ILE A 74 -15.20 12.43 -0.53
CA ILE A 74 -14.52 11.96 0.68
C ILE A 74 -13.85 13.12 1.42
N ASP A 75 -13.75 13.02 2.76
CA ASP A 75 -13.13 14.00 3.65
C ASP A 75 -11.86 13.45 4.34
N ILE A 76 -11.32 12.35 3.83
CA ILE A 76 -10.15 11.66 4.35
C ILE A 76 -8.98 11.73 3.36
N PRO A 77 -7.71 11.64 3.82
CA PRO A 77 -6.56 11.61 2.93
C PRO A 77 -6.68 10.54 1.84
N PHE A 78 -6.31 10.91 0.62
CA PHE A 78 -6.49 10.09 -0.58
C PHE A 78 -5.15 9.86 -1.29
N THR A 79 -4.70 8.61 -1.32
CA THR A 79 -3.49 8.18 -2.02
C THR A 79 -3.86 7.47 -3.32
N VAL A 80 -3.26 7.89 -4.42
CA VAL A 80 -3.45 7.27 -5.74
C VAL A 80 -2.16 6.67 -6.25
N GLY A 81 -2.21 5.41 -6.65
CA GLY A 81 -1.09 4.66 -7.23
C GLY A 81 -1.47 3.96 -8.52
N GLY A 82 -0.45 3.39 -9.17
CA GLY A 82 -0.60 2.73 -10.47
C GLY A 82 -0.31 3.66 -11.66
N GLY A 83 0.45 3.17 -12.61
CA GLY A 83 0.72 3.88 -13.87
C GLY A 83 1.54 5.17 -13.81
N ILE A 84 1.88 5.70 -12.64
CA ILE A 84 2.64 6.95 -12.45
C ILE A 84 4.11 6.69 -12.77
N LYS A 85 4.64 7.35 -13.81
CA LYS A 85 6.00 7.14 -14.33
C LYS A 85 6.84 8.40 -14.37
N THR A 86 6.21 9.56 -14.32
CA THR A 86 6.86 10.87 -14.50
C THR A 86 6.35 11.89 -13.49
N LEU A 87 7.10 12.98 -13.35
CA LEU A 87 6.68 14.16 -12.59
C LEU A 87 5.34 14.73 -13.11
N ALA A 88 5.12 14.70 -14.43
CA ALA A 88 3.88 15.18 -15.04
C ALA A 88 2.68 14.30 -14.64
N ASP A 89 2.83 12.96 -14.65
CA ASP A 89 1.79 12.06 -14.21
C ASP A 89 1.38 12.33 -12.75
N ALA A 90 2.39 12.47 -11.86
CA ALA A 90 2.14 12.76 -10.44
C ALA A 90 1.44 14.11 -10.25
N ARG A 91 1.89 15.14 -10.96
CA ARG A 91 1.26 16.48 -10.91
C ARG A 91 -0.20 16.43 -11.32
N GLU A 92 -0.53 15.72 -12.38
CA GLU A 92 -1.91 15.58 -12.85
C GLU A 92 -2.79 14.91 -11.80
N ILE A 93 -2.34 13.83 -11.17
CA ILE A 93 -3.09 13.12 -10.13
C ILE A 93 -3.34 14.03 -8.91
N LEU A 94 -2.31 14.74 -8.44
CA LEU A 94 -2.44 15.66 -7.31
C LEU A 94 -3.37 16.85 -7.63
N LEU A 95 -3.28 17.41 -8.84
CA LEU A 95 -4.18 18.51 -9.28
C LEU A 95 -5.64 18.05 -9.42
N ASN A 96 -5.90 16.76 -9.63
CA ASN A 96 -7.25 16.20 -9.66
C ASN A 96 -7.80 15.83 -8.27
N GLY A 97 -7.07 16.09 -7.20
CA GLY A 97 -7.57 16.02 -5.82
C GLY A 97 -7.01 14.88 -4.98
N ALA A 98 -6.02 14.12 -5.46
CA ALA A 98 -5.28 13.22 -4.57
C ALA A 98 -4.37 14.01 -3.63
N ASP A 99 -4.22 13.57 -2.39
CA ASP A 99 -3.29 14.15 -1.41
C ASP A 99 -1.89 13.56 -1.56
N LYS A 100 -1.81 12.29 -1.98
CA LYS A 100 -0.55 11.56 -2.14
C LYS A 100 -0.54 10.76 -3.44
N VAL A 101 0.65 10.53 -3.96
CA VAL A 101 0.90 9.60 -5.07
C VAL A 101 1.74 8.43 -4.59
N SER A 102 1.39 7.22 -5.07
CA SER A 102 2.14 6.00 -4.78
C SER A 102 2.85 5.48 -6.03
N ILE A 103 4.16 5.28 -5.93
CA ILE A 103 5.00 4.80 -7.04
C ILE A 103 5.78 3.54 -6.63
N ASN A 104 5.83 2.54 -7.51
CA ASN A 104 6.63 1.31 -7.33
C ASN A 104 7.62 1.16 -8.49
N THR A 105 7.24 0.52 -9.59
CA THR A 105 8.12 0.20 -10.73
C THR A 105 8.91 1.40 -11.25
N ALA A 106 8.31 2.58 -11.25
CA ALA A 106 8.95 3.80 -11.72
C ALA A 106 10.12 4.22 -10.81
N SER A 107 9.94 4.13 -9.49
CA SER A 107 10.99 4.44 -8.51
C SER A 107 12.17 3.46 -8.57
N VAL A 108 11.91 2.16 -8.80
CA VAL A 108 12.96 1.16 -8.97
C VAL A 108 13.77 1.41 -10.24
N LYS A 109 13.10 1.77 -11.36
CA LYS A 109 13.77 2.05 -12.64
C LYS A 109 14.51 3.38 -12.67
N ASN A 110 13.99 4.38 -11.98
CA ASN A 110 14.56 5.71 -11.87
C ASN A 110 14.41 6.22 -10.43
N PRO A 111 15.34 5.89 -9.53
CA PRO A 111 15.28 6.32 -8.13
C PRO A 111 15.27 7.85 -7.95
N GLU A 112 15.90 8.61 -8.85
CA GLU A 112 15.90 10.07 -8.80
C GLU A 112 14.49 10.67 -8.93
N LEU A 113 13.54 9.95 -9.53
CA LEU A 113 12.13 10.38 -9.58
C LEU A 113 11.55 10.65 -8.18
N VAL A 114 11.90 9.82 -7.17
CA VAL A 114 11.46 10.02 -5.77
C VAL A 114 11.91 11.39 -5.28
N LYS A 115 13.19 11.73 -5.51
CA LYS A 115 13.78 13.00 -5.10
C LYS A 115 13.21 14.20 -5.88
N GLU A 116 12.93 14.03 -7.16
CA GLU A 116 12.28 15.07 -7.98
C GLU A 116 10.87 15.36 -7.48
N LEU A 117 10.08 14.32 -7.23
CA LEU A 117 8.73 14.44 -6.69
C LEU A 117 8.73 15.10 -5.30
N MET A 118 9.66 14.70 -4.43
CA MET A 118 9.81 15.27 -3.09
C MET A 118 10.14 16.77 -3.16
N LYS A 119 11.04 17.18 -4.06
CA LYS A 119 11.41 18.60 -4.21
C LYS A 119 10.25 19.49 -4.66
N ILE A 120 9.34 18.96 -5.46
CA ILE A 120 8.23 19.73 -6.05
C ILE A 120 6.99 19.71 -5.16
N PHE A 121 6.63 18.56 -4.59
CA PHE A 121 5.37 18.36 -3.87
C PHE A 121 5.54 18.23 -2.35
N GLY A 122 6.77 18.06 -1.88
CA GLY A 122 7.06 17.73 -0.49
C GLY A 122 6.96 16.23 -0.22
N ARG A 123 7.74 15.76 0.77
CA ARG A 123 7.80 14.34 1.12
C ARG A 123 6.46 13.74 1.55
N GLN A 124 5.59 14.54 2.18
CA GLN A 124 4.28 14.11 2.67
C GLN A 124 3.35 13.65 1.53
N CYS A 125 3.61 14.04 0.28
CA CYS A 125 2.82 13.64 -0.88
C CYS A 125 3.36 12.35 -1.55
N ILE A 126 4.50 11.81 -1.10
CA ILE A 126 5.20 10.73 -1.81
C ILE A 126 5.19 9.45 -0.99
N VAL A 127 4.43 8.47 -1.47
CA VAL A 127 4.43 7.09 -0.98
C VAL A 127 5.22 6.23 -1.96
N VAL A 128 6.19 5.47 -1.45
CA VAL A 128 6.87 4.44 -2.27
C VAL A 128 6.28 3.09 -1.93
N ALA A 129 5.62 2.47 -2.91
CA ALA A 129 5.15 1.10 -2.77
C ALA A 129 6.30 0.13 -3.03
N ILE A 130 6.47 -0.83 -2.12
CA ILE A 130 7.48 -1.87 -2.18
C ILE A 130 6.77 -3.23 -2.09
N ASP A 131 6.63 -3.90 -3.24
CA ASP A 131 6.16 -5.26 -3.28
C ASP A 131 7.34 -6.18 -3.02
N VAL A 132 7.20 -7.13 -2.10
CA VAL A 132 8.30 -7.96 -1.62
C VAL A 132 7.94 -9.43 -1.67
N LYS A 133 8.90 -10.25 -2.08
CA LYS A 133 8.79 -11.71 -2.07
C LYS A 133 10.07 -12.33 -1.48
N ARG A 134 9.95 -13.45 -0.77
CA ARG A 134 11.12 -14.22 -0.34
C ARG A 134 11.79 -14.86 -1.54
N ASN A 135 13.10 -14.60 -1.68
CA ASN A 135 13.94 -15.23 -2.70
C ASN A 135 15.01 -16.08 -2.00
N TYR A 136 15.06 -17.35 -2.36
CA TYR A 136 15.96 -18.34 -1.78
C TYR A 136 17.29 -18.49 -2.55
N GLU A 137 17.49 -17.68 -3.59
CA GLU A 137 18.76 -17.57 -4.32
C GLU A 137 19.59 -16.43 -3.70
N THR A 138 20.27 -16.72 -2.60
CA THR A 138 21.05 -15.76 -1.83
C THR A 138 22.48 -15.64 -2.33
N ASP A 139 23.05 -14.43 -2.22
CA ASP A 139 24.48 -14.14 -2.41
C ASP A 139 24.98 -13.15 -1.34
N ASP A 140 26.27 -12.83 -1.36
CA ASP A 140 26.92 -11.94 -0.37
C ASP A 140 26.42 -10.46 -0.42
N LYS A 141 25.61 -10.11 -1.41
CA LYS A 141 25.08 -8.75 -1.58
C LYS A 141 23.75 -8.52 -0.86
N HIS A 142 23.09 -9.60 -0.43
CA HIS A 142 21.77 -9.57 0.17
C HIS A 142 21.83 -9.70 1.69
N THR A 143 20.91 -9.02 2.36
CA THR A 143 20.69 -9.20 3.80
C THR A 143 19.93 -10.50 4.00
N THR A 144 20.67 -11.56 4.27
CA THR A 144 20.11 -12.92 4.36
C THR A 144 19.41 -13.14 5.70
N THR A 145 18.23 -13.73 5.65
CA THR A 145 17.46 -14.18 6.80
C THR A 145 17.46 -15.71 6.83
N SER A 146 17.72 -16.30 8.01
CA SER A 146 17.67 -17.75 8.19
C SER A 146 16.23 -18.24 8.24
N GLY A 147 15.87 -19.07 7.28
CA GLY A 147 14.58 -19.75 7.21
C GLY A 147 14.61 -21.14 7.83
N PRO A 148 13.44 -21.78 8.04
CA PRO A 148 13.38 -23.11 8.62
C PRO A 148 14.06 -24.21 7.77
N ASP A 149 13.98 -24.07 6.44
CA ASP A 149 14.54 -25.06 5.50
C ASP A 149 15.72 -24.51 4.71
N LYS A 150 15.72 -23.23 4.43
CA LYS A 150 16.76 -22.55 3.62
C LYS A 150 16.77 -21.06 3.92
N ASP A 151 17.95 -20.47 3.91
CA ASP A 151 18.12 -19.02 4.00
C ASP A 151 17.54 -18.32 2.78
N TYR A 152 17.03 -17.10 2.96
CA TYR A 152 16.43 -16.25 1.94
C TYR A 152 16.74 -14.79 2.19
N TYR A 153 16.48 -13.95 1.19
CA TYR A 153 16.39 -12.51 1.35
C TYR A 153 15.02 -12.00 0.89
N PHE A 154 14.67 -10.81 1.30
CA PHE A 154 13.46 -10.12 0.85
C PHE A 154 13.74 -9.38 -0.46
N GLU A 155 13.25 -9.91 -1.57
CA GLU A 155 13.45 -9.34 -2.90
C GLU A 155 12.36 -8.33 -3.26
N VAL A 156 12.76 -7.15 -3.76
CA VAL A 156 11.84 -6.17 -4.35
C VAL A 156 11.29 -6.67 -5.67
N MET A 157 9.96 -6.62 -5.80
CA MET A 157 9.22 -7.00 -6.99
C MET A 157 8.69 -5.76 -7.71
N ILE A 158 8.59 -5.84 -9.03
CA ILE A 158 7.99 -4.79 -9.88
C ILE A 158 6.88 -5.36 -10.76
N TYR A 159 6.13 -4.46 -11.43
CA TYR A 159 5.01 -4.84 -12.30
C TYR A 159 3.94 -5.65 -11.56
N GLY A 160 3.47 -5.15 -10.41
CA GLY A 160 2.45 -5.84 -9.61
C GLY A 160 2.91 -7.20 -9.09
N GLY A 161 4.15 -7.30 -8.64
CA GLY A 161 4.71 -8.53 -8.07
C GLY A 161 5.09 -9.61 -9.09
N SER A 162 5.05 -9.31 -10.40
CA SER A 162 5.27 -10.32 -11.45
C SER A 162 6.73 -10.52 -11.83
N LYS A 163 7.63 -9.58 -11.50
CA LYS A 163 9.04 -9.63 -11.87
C LYS A 163 9.95 -9.26 -10.71
N GLY A 164 10.88 -10.16 -10.36
CA GLY A 164 11.97 -9.92 -9.44
C GLY A 164 12.99 -8.94 -10.00
N THR A 165 13.68 -8.24 -9.12
CA THR A 165 14.67 -7.21 -9.47
C THR A 165 16.09 -7.54 -9.04
N GLY A 166 16.26 -8.54 -8.15
CA GLY A 166 17.52 -8.80 -7.46
C GLY A 166 17.90 -7.74 -6.42
N ILE A 167 16.99 -6.82 -6.08
CA ILE A 167 17.24 -5.77 -5.09
C ILE A 167 16.74 -6.22 -3.73
N ASP A 168 17.60 -6.09 -2.71
CA ASP A 168 17.24 -6.32 -1.31
C ASP A 168 16.27 -5.25 -0.82
N ALA A 169 15.14 -5.68 -0.26
CA ALA A 169 14.06 -4.78 0.17
C ALA A 169 14.46 -3.88 1.35
N ILE A 170 15.37 -4.33 2.22
CA ILE A 170 15.87 -3.55 3.36
C ILE A 170 16.72 -2.40 2.83
N GLN A 171 17.65 -2.71 1.91
CA GLN A 171 18.50 -1.70 1.28
C GLN A 171 17.66 -0.72 0.46
N TRP A 172 16.64 -1.20 -0.24
CA TRP A 172 15.74 -0.36 -1.02
C TRP A 172 14.89 0.56 -0.13
N ALA A 173 14.33 0.05 0.97
CA ALA A 173 13.56 0.85 1.93
C ALA A 173 14.40 2.01 2.50
N LYS A 174 15.65 1.76 2.90
CA LYS A 174 16.59 2.81 3.33
C LYS A 174 16.85 3.82 2.21
N LYS A 175 17.06 3.33 1.01
CA LYS A 175 17.36 4.18 -0.16
C LYS A 175 16.20 5.13 -0.49
N VAL A 176 14.96 4.66 -0.48
CA VAL A 176 13.81 5.52 -0.78
C VAL A 176 13.56 6.55 0.32
N GLU A 177 13.82 6.21 1.59
CA GLU A 177 13.81 7.16 2.70
C GLU A 177 14.85 8.27 2.49
N GLU A 178 16.10 7.93 2.14
CA GLU A 178 17.16 8.89 1.83
C GLU A 178 16.81 9.80 0.65
N LEU A 179 16.11 9.26 -0.36
CA LEU A 179 15.64 10.03 -1.52
C LEU A 179 14.47 10.96 -1.19
N GLY A 180 13.87 10.83 -0.01
CA GLY A 180 12.84 11.71 0.50
C GLY A 180 11.42 11.20 0.36
N ALA A 181 11.22 9.89 0.27
CA ALA A 181 9.90 9.31 0.46
C ALA A 181 9.31 9.72 1.81
N GLY A 182 8.02 9.99 1.85
CA GLY A 182 7.31 10.33 3.07
C GLY A 182 6.75 9.12 3.79
N GLU A 183 6.50 8.03 3.05
CA GLU A 183 5.86 6.82 3.56
C GLU A 183 6.17 5.61 2.67
N ILE A 184 6.18 4.42 3.24
CA ILE A 184 6.34 3.16 2.51
C ILE A 184 5.01 2.38 2.58
N LEU A 185 4.48 1.97 1.41
CA LEU A 185 3.41 0.98 1.30
C LEU A 185 4.06 -0.39 1.03
N LEU A 186 4.15 -1.22 2.07
CA LEU A 186 4.85 -2.50 2.04
C LEU A 186 3.89 -3.65 1.79
N THR A 187 3.97 -4.31 0.64
CA THR A 187 3.13 -5.46 0.32
C THR A 187 3.94 -6.76 0.29
N SER A 188 3.56 -7.73 1.14
CA SER A 188 4.06 -9.09 1.03
C SER A 188 3.32 -9.84 -0.06
N ILE A 189 4.00 -10.18 -1.16
CA ILE A 189 3.45 -11.00 -2.25
C ILE A 189 3.17 -12.43 -1.77
N ASP A 190 3.97 -12.93 -0.82
CA ASP A 190 3.78 -14.26 -0.27
C ASP A 190 2.50 -14.37 0.56
N ALA A 191 2.14 -13.29 1.28
CA ALA A 191 0.94 -13.22 2.11
C ALA A 191 -0.30 -12.77 1.32
N ASP A 192 -0.13 -11.99 0.22
CA ASP A 192 -1.26 -11.38 -0.49
C ASP A 192 -2.27 -12.40 -1.02
N GLY A 193 -3.54 -12.13 -0.74
CA GLY A 193 -4.68 -12.99 -1.11
C GLY A 193 -4.86 -14.25 -0.25
N THR A 194 -3.92 -14.59 0.64
CA THR A 194 -4.00 -15.79 1.49
C THR A 194 -5.05 -15.70 2.60
N LYS A 195 -5.31 -14.47 3.11
CA LYS A 195 -6.16 -14.20 4.28
C LYS A 195 -5.68 -14.85 5.59
N ASN A 196 -4.40 -15.18 5.68
CA ASN A 196 -3.78 -15.84 6.83
C ASN A 196 -3.06 -14.87 7.78
N GLY A 197 -3.17 -13.57 7.56
CA GLY A 197 -2.50 -12.53 8.32
C GLY A 197 -1.44 -11.79 7.51
N TYR A 198 -1.01 -10.65 8.06
CA TYR A 198 0.11 -9.89 7.50
C TYR A 198 1.43 -10.63 7.70
N ASP A 199 2.40 -10.34 6.85
CA ASP A 199 3.77 -10.84 7.01
C ASP A 199 4.47 -10.07 8.14
N ILE A 200 4.41 -10.63 9.34
CA ILE A 200 4.95 -10.00 10.55
C ILE A 200 6.46 -9.84 10.46
N GLU A 201 7.16 -10.85 9.95
CA GLU A 201 8.61 -10.84 9.85
C GLU A 201 9.09 -9.76 8.88
N LEU A 202 8.54 -9.72 7.65
CA LEU A 202 8.86 -8.69 6.68
C LEU A 202 8.53 -7.29 7.23
N THR A 203 7.33 -7.12 7.79
CA THR A 203 6.87 -5.83 8.34
C THR A 203 7.80 -5.34 9.44
N ASN A 204 8.12 -6.20 10.41
CA ASN A 204 9.02 -5.86 11.51
C ASN A 204 10.43 -5.54 11.02
N THR A 205 10.92 -6.31 10.05
CA THR A 205 12.24 -6.09 9.44
C THR A 205 12.33 -4.71 8.80
N ILE A 206 11.33 -4.30 8.02
CA ILE A 206 11.35 -2.98 7.38
C ILE A 206 11.15 -1.86 8.41
N CYS A 207 10.19 -1.97 9.34
CA CYS A 207 9.97 -0.95 10.38
C CYS A 207 11.23 -0.68 11.21
N ASN A 208 12.02 -1.69 11.53
CA ASN A 208 13.26 -1.54 12.28
C ASN A 208 14.41 -0.90 11.49
N ASN A 209 14.29 -0.76 10.17
CA ASN A 209 15.34 -0.26 9.28
C ASN A 209 15.06 1.11 8.67
N VAL A 210 13.86 1.67 8.86
CA VAL A 210 13.48 3.02 8.39
C VAL A 210 12.83 3.81 9.52
N ARG A 211 12.76 5.15 9.35
CA ARG A 211 12.13 6.06 10.31
C ARG A 211 10.85 6.70 9.78
N ILE A 212 10.60 6.56 8.47
CA ILE A 212 9.35 7.02 7.84
C ILE A 212 8.23 6.01 8.10
N PRO A 213 6.97 6.46 8.14
CA PRO A 213 5.82 5.59 8.34
C PRO A 213 5.79 4.42 7.36
N VAL A 214 5.36 3.26 7.86
CA VAL A 214 5.16 2.03 7.07
C VAL A 214 3.69 1.63 7.14
N ILE A 215 3.12 1.29 5.98
CA ILE A 215 1.79 0.71 5.81
C ILE A 215 1.97 -0.77 5.47
N ALA A 216 1.50 -1.67 6.33
CA ALA A 216 1.52 -3.10 6.03
C ALA A 216 0.37 -3.49 5.09
N SER A 217 0.67 -4.27 4.07
CA SER A 217 -0.26 -4.73 3.04
C SER A 217 -0.04 -6.20 2.68
N GLY A 218 -1.13 -6.88 2.30
CA GLY A 218 -1.15 -8.30 1.93
C GLY A 218 -1.46 -9.24 3.09
N GLY A 219 -2.42 -10.15 2.89
CA GLY A 219 -2.75 -11.24 3.81
C GLY A 219 -3.86 -10.98 4.81
N CYS A 220 -4.40 -9.76 4.91
CA CYS A 220 -5.47 -9.46 5.86
C CYS A 220 -6.76 -10.25 5.56
N GLY A 221 -7.22 -11.02 6.53
CA GLY A 221 -8.47 -11.80 6.45
C GLY A 221 -9.47 -11.50 7.57
N SER A 222 -9.02 -10.85 8.67
CA SER A 222 -9.85 -10.51 9.83
C SER A 222 -9.30 -9.32 10.61
N SER A 223 -10.06 -8.79 11.56
CA SER A 223 -9.58 -7.73 12.47
C SER A 223 -8.49 -8.22 13.42
N GLU A 224 -8.48 -9.52 13.75
CA GLU A 224 -7.46 -10.14 14.61
C GLU A 224 -6.07 -10.07 13.96
N HIS A 225 -5.99 -10.19 12.63
CA HIS A 225 -4.73 -10.01 11.90
C HIS A 225 -4.20 -8.58 12.03
N MET A 226 -5.09 -7.57 12.07
CA MET A 226 -4.68 -6.19 12.33
C MET A 226 -4.19 -6.01 13.77
N VAL A 227 -4.88 -6.62 14.76
CA VAL A 227 -4.42 -6.65 16.15
C VAL A 227 -3.02 -7.28 16.24
N GLU A 228 -2.81 -8.39 15.54
CA GLU A 228 -1.55 -9.10 15.59
C GLU A 228 -0.39 -8.27 15.03
N VAL A 229 -0.53 -7.67 13.84
CA VAL A 229 0.54 -6.88 13.24
C VAL A 229 0.86 -5.63 14.05
N PHE A 230 -0.14 -4.94 14.60
CA PHE A 230 0.09 -3.77 15.46
C PHE A 230 0.77 -4.11 16.80
N ASN A 231 0.51 -5.30 17.35
CA ASN A 231 1.14 -5.71 18.60
C ASN A 231 2.55 -6.28 18.42
N LYS A 232 2.85 -6.84 17.25
CA LYS A 232 4.13 -7.51 16.98
C LYS A 232 5.12 -6.66 16.20
N THR A 233 4.70 -5.50 15.69
CA THR A 233 5.54 -4.61 14.87
C THR A 233 5.27 -3.15 15.21
N ASP A 234 6.20 -2.26 14.81
CA ASP A 234 6.04 -0.81 14.95
C ASP A 234 5.31 -0.16 13.76
N VAL A 235 4.59 -0.94 12.95
CA VAL A 235 3.87 -0.44 11.76
C VAL A 235 2.87 0.68 12.13
N ASP A 236 2.78 1.71 11.28
CA ASP A 236 1.95 2.90 11.51
C ASP A 236 0.52 2.75 11.00
N ALA A 237 0.34 1.90 9.99
CA ALA A 237 -0.93 1.70 9.34
C ALA A 237 -1.05 0.29 8.75
N VAL A 238 -2.28 -0.14 8.54
CA VAL A 238 -2.59 -1.37 7.81
C VAL A 238 -3.53 -1.09 6.65
N LEU A 239 -3.23 -1.71 5.52
CA LEU A 239 -4.06 -1.65 4.32
C LEU A 239 -4.77 -2.98 4.13
N ALA A 240 -6.06 -2.92 3.82
CA ALA A 240 -6.87 -4.08 3.50
C ALA A 240 -7.92 -3.76 2.44
N ALA A 241 -8.27 -4.74 1.62
CA ALA A 241 -9.24 -4.61 0.53
C ALA A 241 -10.44 -5.56 0.74
N SER A 242 -10.23 -6.86 0.55
CA SER A 242 -11.31 -7.86 0.42
C SER A 242 -12.22 -7.99 1.63
N ILE A 243 -11.76 -7.70 2.84
CA ILE A 243 -12.56 -7.79 4.05
C ILE A 243 -13.63 -6.69 4.12
N PHE A 244 -13.41 -5.56 3.44
CA PHE A 244 -14.32 -4.42 3.43
C PHE A 244 -15.30 -4.44 2.24
N HIS A 245 -14.90 -5.00 1.08
CA HIS A 245 -15.70 -4.94 -0.14
C HIS A 245 -17.03 -5.73 -0.05
N TYR A 246 -17.08 -6.79 0.73
CA TYR A 246 -18.24 -7.68 0.80
C TYR A 246 -19.05 -7.55 2.09
N ASP A 247 -18.97 -6.41 2.78
CA ASP A 247 -19.67 -6.12 4.05
C ASP A 247 -19.48 -7.17 5.17
N LYS A 248 -18.44 -7.98 5.04
CA LYS A 248 -18.10 -8.97 6.07
C LYS A 248 -17.65 -8.29 7.36
N LEU A 249 -17.01 -7.13 7.22
CA LEU A 249 -16.50 -6.35 8.33
C LEU A 249 -16.58 -4.85 8.00
N THR A 250 -17.17 -4.05 8.88
CA THR A 250 -17.18 -2.58 8.73
C THR A 250 -15.96 -1.98 9.43
N LEU A 251 -15.50 -0.81 8.95
CA LEU A 251 -14.39 -0.09 9.56
C LEU A 251 -14.66 0.24 11.04
N GLU A 252 -15.88 0.62 11.36
CA GLU A 252 -16.29 0.89 12.73
C GLU A 252 -16.10 -0.34 13.65
N LYS A 253 -16.52 -1.54 13.19
CA LYS A 253 -16.34 -2.79 13.95
C LYS A 253 -14.86 -3.11 14.13
N VAL A 254 -14.04 -2.92 13.09
CA VAL A 254 -12.58 -3.10 13.16
C VAL A 254 -11.99 -2.19 14.22
N LYS A 255 -12.26 -0.88 14.14
CA LYS A 255 -11.72 0.11 15.08
C LYS A 255 -12.16 -0.15 16.53
N LYS A 256 -13.42 -0.54 16.74
CA LYS A 256 -13.92 -0.96 18.07
C LYS A 256 -13.15 -2.17 18.61
N ASN A 257 -12.91 -3.19 17.77
CA ASN A 257 -12.12 -4.35 18.18
C ASN A 257 -10.68 -3.98 18.54
N LEU A 258 -10.02 -3.15 17.70
CA LEU A 258 -8.67 -2.66 17.96
C LEU A 258 -8.59 -1.88 19.28
N ALA A 259 -9.54 -0.98 19.52
CA ALA A 259 -9.62 -0.20 20.76
C ALA A 259 -9.80 -1.09 22.00
N GLN A 260 -10.64 -2.13 21.92
CA GLN A 260 -10.82 -3.13 23.00
C GLN A 260 -9.54 -3.92 23.29
N LYS A 261 -8.63 -4.03 22.31
CA LYS A 261 -7.32 -4.67 22.46
C LYS A 261 -6.20 -3.68 22.82
N GLY A 262 -6.53 -2.42 23.14
CA GLY A 262 -5.59 -1.40 23.58
C GLY A 262 -4.84 -0.69 22.46
N ILE A 263 -5.22 -0.92 21.18
CA ILE A 263 -4.62 -0.26 20.02
C ILE A 263 -5.36 1.06 19.77
N GLN A 264 -4.62 2.17 19.83
CA GLN A 264 -5.21 3.49 19.60
C GLN A 264 -5.56 3.66 18.12
N THR A 265 -6.83 3.94 17.86
CA THR A 265 -7.38 4.32 16.55
C THR A 265 -8.23 5.58 16.68
N ARG A 266 -8.46 6.30 15.59
CA ARG A 266 -9.50 7.35 15.56
C ARG A 266 -10.87 6.68 15.48
N LEU A 267 -11.79 7.06 16.36
CA LEU A 267 -13.19 6.62 16.34
C LEU A 267 -14.04 7.67 15.65
#